data_d57bba7b20f4be2d8a5c13a322460dd0
#
_entry.id   d57bba7b20f4be2d8a5c13a322460dd0
#
_cell.length_a   1.000
_cell.length_b   1.000
_cell.length_c   1.000
_cell.angle_alpha   90.00
_cell.angle_beta   90.00
_cell.angle_gamma   90.00
#
_symmetry.space_group_name_H-M   'P 1'
#
loop_
_entity.id
_entity.type
_entity.pdbx_description
1 polymer ?
#
loop_
_entity_poly.entity_id
_entity_poly.type
_entity_poly.pdbx_seq_one_letter_code
_entity_poly.pdbx_strand_id
1 'polypeptide(L)'
;MKVMKKIITILTASACLLTFTSCQDWLDMPSESKADSETLFENLGRAEMTVVGAYPSLFTQELGYQLLEGTDESSSSETNSKYNVSNYDYTSTSSMLNSTFSSMYKAIEYSNVCIKNLPLMNVAEGEKKKRDALLGEALAIRAYAYWNLVRFYGDVPYSNIPTSELNSYSSSRVSRDEIWDNCVKDLQDAIELLPWKSEGMVSTPERFTKNSAYGILARVALYAAGYSLRWDLNTVPYDAATVRIAQRDDQNRIKELYQIAADACYEIIKQKENDLLDSYEEVFRDLATKEYNKETMLEYGWYGANSSDVRTGYVNGIPTNGSGGTFGKGGAQMIAMPTLYFEYADGDQRRDVSVCNYGIYTDGKYQMNTYIGAGVGKYRINWCKDRGTSDSRRDINFPLLRYSDVLLMYAEALNELNGYATPDAVDALEKVRLRAFKKDASKIKPIPTEYTAFKNEIILERKLELSNESLRKTDLTRWGILYDHLMAEKDKLYQLARREGKYADVDVYRAYKGGK
;
A
#
# COMPACT_ATOMS: atom_id res chain seq x y z
N MET A 1 -12.28 84.42 10.79
CA MET A 1 -11.24 83.36 10.74
C MET A 1 -11.43 82.23 11.80
N LYS A 2 -11.70 82.56 13.08
CA LYS A 2 -11.89 81.51 14.13
C LYS A 2 -13.14 80.63 13.97
N VAL A 3 -14.26 81.13 13.45
CA VAL A 3 -15.51 80.38 13.24
C VAL A 3 -15.35 79.43 12.03
N MET A 4 -14.70 79.84 10.97
CA MET A 4 -14.51 79.01 9.78
C MET A 4 -13.53 77.83 10.03
N LYS A 5 -12.52 78.01 10.93
CA LYS A 5 -11.67 76.92 11.37
C LYS A 5 -12.41 75.85 12.21
N LYS A 6 -13.36 76.28 13.04
CA LYS A 6 -14.19 75.34 13.83
C LYS A 6 -15.17 74.54 12.95
N ILE A 7 -15.72 75.15 11.92
CA ILE A 7 -16.61 74.48 10.96
C ILE A 7 -15.82 73.45 10.11
N ILE A 8 -14.63 73.77 9.68
CA ILE A 8 -13.76 72.84 8.94
C ILE A 8 -13.30 71.69 9.83
N THR A 9 -12.99 71.90 11.11
CA THR A 9 -12.58 70.84 12.04
C THR A 9 -13.75 69.92 12.39
N ILE A 10 -14.98 70.42 12.48
CA ILE A 10 -16.20 69.59 12.71
C ILE A 10 -16.56 68.78 11.45
N LEU A 11 -16.44 69.35 10.26
CA LEU A 11 -16.64 68.63 9.00
C LEU A 11 -15.59 67.55 8.74
N THR A 12 -14.30 67.77 9.10
CA THR A 12 -13.27 66.72 8.99
C THR A 12 -13.44 65.63 10.04
N ALA A 13 -13.86 65.96 11.26
CA ALA A 13 -14.16 64.95 12.30
C ALA A 13 -15.40 64.09 11.96
N SER A 14 -16.45 64.68 11.35
CA SER A 14 -17.61 63.94 10.87
C SER A 14 -17.30 63.06 9.65
N ALA A 15 -16.43 63.50 8.74
CA ALA A 15 -15.98 62.70 7.61
C ALA A 15 -15.14 61.47 8.04
N CYS A 16 -14.31 61.58 9.11
CA CYS A 16 -13.55 60.48 9.65
C CYS A 16 -14.41 59.48 10.44
N LEU A 17 -15.58 59.89 10.96
CA LEU A 17 -16.49 58.95 11.68
C LEU A 17 -17.40 58.14 10.71
N LEU A 18 -17.54 58.58 9.45
CA LEU A 18 -18.30 57.84 8.44
C LEU A 18 -17.47 56.82 7.65
N THR A 19 -16.17 56.75 7.89
CA THR A 19 -15.29 55.76 7.20
C THR A 19 -15.09 54.47 8.01
N PHE A 20 -15.67 54.30 9.18
CA PHE A 20 -15.57 53.08 9.97
C PHE A 20 -16.73 52.08 9.82
N THR A 21 -17.70 52.37 8.92
CA THR A 21 -18.68 51.37 8.50
C THR A 21 -18.19 50.79 7.16
N SER A 22 -16.96 50.36 7.11
CA SER A 22 -16.42 49.72 5.94
C SER A 22 -16.46 48.21 6.08
N CYS A 23 -17.32 47.63 5.31
CA CYS A 23 -17.03 46.37 4.58
C CYS A 23 -16.26 45.28 5.32
N GLN A 24 -16.80 44.80 6.44
CA GLN A 24 -16.44 43.45 6.91
C GLN A 24 -16.83 42.41 5.86
N ASP A 25 -17.96 42.57 5.20
CA ASP A 25 -18.44 41.64 4.15
C ASP A 25 -17.56 41.61 2.88
N TRP A 26 -16.71 42.65 2.64
CA TRP A 26 -15.81 42.67 1.48
C TRP A 26 -14.45 42.04 1.79
N LEU A 27 -14.08 41.92 3.05
CA LEU A 27 -12.89 41.22 3.52
C LEU A 27 -13.15 39.72 3.77
N ASP A 28 -14.43 39.37 3.94
CA ASP A 28 -14.91 37.99 4.12
C ASP A 28 -15.37 37.34 2.82
N MET A 29 -14.96 37.86 1.65
CA MET A 29 -15.20 37.12 0.41
C MET A 29 -14.46 35.78 0.47
N PRO A 30 -15.20 34.65 0.46
CA PRO A 30 -14.55 33.35 0.36
C PRO A 30 -13.69 33.33 -0.87
N SER A 31 -12.44 32.87 -0.74
CA SER A 31 -11.55 32.71 -1.87
C SER A 31 -12.24 31.82 -2.91
N GLU A 32 -12.53 32.32 -4.09
CA GLU A 32 -13.12 31.56 -5.19
C GLU A 32 -12.33 30.30 -5.56
N SER A 33 -11.09 30.21 -5.06
CA SER A 33 -10.19 29.05 -5.25
C SER A 33 -10.23 28.02 -4.12
N LYS A 34 -10.96 28.27 -3.00
CA LYS A 34 -11.16 27.30 -1.93
C LYS A 34 -12.63 26.87 -1.90
N ALA A 35 -12.88 25.67 -2.39
CA ALA A 35 -14.18 25.04 -2.15
C ALA A 35 -14.36 24.86 -0.63
N ASP A 36 -15.34 25.53 -0.05
CA ASP A 36 -15.70 25.34 1.35
C ASP A 36 -16.48 24.04 1.55
N SER A 37 -16.68 23.63 2.80
CA SER A 37 -17.40 22.40 3.12
C SER A 37 -18.84 22.40 2.61
N GLU A 38 -19.50 23.56 2.58
CA GLU A 38 -20.89 23.68 2.10
C GLU A 38 -20.97 23.37 0.61
N THR A 39 -20.05 23.91 -0.17
CA THR A 39 -19.94 23.64 -1.61
C THR A 39 -19.58 22.18 -1.91
N LEU A 40 -18.66 21.58 -1.15
CA LEU A 40 -18.21 20.20 -1.37
C LEU A 40 -19.30 19.17 -1.06
N PHE A 41 -20.19 19.46 -0.11
CA PHE A 41 -21.25 18.56 0.33
C PHE A 41 -22.67 19.05 -0.04
N GLU A 42 -22.78 19.93 -1.03
CA GLU A 42 -24.05 20.42 -1.55
C GLU A 42 -24.91 19.28 -2.13
N ASN A 43 -24.29 18.29 -2.75
CA ASN A 43 -24.93 17.10 -3.29
C ASN A 43 -23.99 15.89 -3.29
N LEU A 44 -24.59 14.68 -3.46
CA LEU A 44 -23.82 13.43 -3.42
C LEU A 44 -22.76 13.31 -4.52
N GLY A 45 -22.95 13.95 -5.67
CA GLY A 45 -21.96 13.91 -6.75
C GLY A 45 -20.67 14.65 -6.36
N ARG A 46 -20.80 15.83 -5.72
CA ARG A 46 -19.66 16.58 -5.19
C ARG A 46 -18.99 15.88 -4.01
N ALA A 47 -19.81 15.33 -3.09
CA ALA A 47 -19.31 14.54 -1.98
C ALA A 47 -18.51 13.32 -2.47
N GLU A 48 -19.00 12.61 -3.49
CA GLU A 48 -18.29 11.50 -4.12
C GLU A 48 -16.96 11.93 -4.73
N MET A 49 -16.92 13.07 -5.44
CA MET A 49 -15.66 13.62 -5.97
C MET A 49 -14.66 13.92 -4.85
N THR A 50 -15.13 14.37 -3.68
CA THR A 50 -14.27 14.65 -2.53
C THR A 50 -13.69 13.35 -1.95
N VAL A 51 -14.49 12.30 -1.79
CA VAL A 51 -14.02 10.97 -1.37
C VAL A 51 -13.02 10.41 -2.38
N VAL A 52 -13.36 10.43 -3.67
CA VAL A 52 -12.47 9.95 -4.75
C VAL A 52 -11.16 10.74 -4.79
N GLY A 53 -11.19 12.03 -4.46
CA GLY A 53 -10.00 12.89 -4.36
C GLY A 53 -8.98 12.46 -3.31
N ALA A 54 -9.35 11.60 -2.36
CA ALA A 54 -8.42 11.05 -1.37
C ALA A 54 -7.57 9.88 -1.91
N TYR A 55 -8.09 9.08 -2.83
CA TYR A 55 -7.43 7.89 -3.35
C TYR A 55 -6.05 8.14 -3.97
N PRO A 56 -5.81 9.21 -4.77
CA PRO A 56 -4.48 9.48 -5.33
C PRO A 56 -3.37 9.61 -4.30
N SER A 57 -3.72 9.88 -3.05
CA SER A 57 -2.75 10.02 -1.96
C SER A 57 -2.42 8.72 -1.23
N LEU A 58 -3.09 7.60 -1.53
CA LEU A 58 -2.90 6.32 -0.83
C LEU A 58 -1.66 5.54 -1.27
N PHE A 59 -1.11 5.84 -2.43
CA PHE A 59 0.07 5.18 -2.94
C PHE A 59 0.94 6.19 -3.69
N THR A 60 2.22 6.22 -3.38
CA THR A 60 3.22 6.99 -4.10
C THR A 60 4.31 6.06 -4.61
N GLN A 61 5.08 6.51 -5.59
CA GLN A 61 6.25 5.74 -6.03
C GLN A 61 7.24 5.54 -4.88
N GLU A 62 7.43 6.60 -4.08
CA GLU A 62 8.29 6.58 -2.92
C GLU A 62 7.85 5.53 -1.92
N LEU A 63 6.54 5.37 -1.72
CA LEU A 63 5.98 4.31 -0.89
C LEU A 63 6.35 2.92 -1.42
N GLY A 64 6.23 2.72 -2.72
CA GLY A 64 6.64 1.49 -3.39
C GLY A 64 8.14 1.20 -3.20
N TYR A 65 8.99 2.19 -3.36
CA TYR A 65 10.44 2.02 -3.14
C TYR A 65 10.76 1.69 -1.69
N GLN A 66 10.18 2.41 -0.74
CA GLN A 66 10.42 2.17 0.69
C GLN A 66 10.01 0.76 1.13
N LEU A 67 8.94 0.23 0.53
CA LEU A 67 8.38 -1.06 0.89
C LEU A 67 9.06 -2.24 0.17
N LEU A 68 9.38 -2.05 -1.11
CA LEU A 68 9.91 -3.13 -1.94
C LEU A 68 11.40 -3.35 -1.70
N GLU A 69 12.17 -2.29 -1.48
CA GLU A 69 13.62 -2.34 -1.50
C GLU A 69 14.24 -2.81 -0.19
N GLY A 70 15.43 -3.39 -0.31
CA GLY A 70 16.25 -3.81 0.83
C GLY A 70 15.62 -4.98 1.58
N THR A 71 15.19 -6.01 0.86
CA THR A 71 14.61 -7.24 1.43
C THR A 71 15.32 -8.48 0.88
N ASP A 72 14.88 -9.64 1.32
CA ASP A 72 15.33 -10.93 0.79
C ASP A 72 14.66 -11.31 -0.54
N GLU A 73 13.90 -10.39 -1.16
CA GLU A 73 13.22 -10.61 -2.45
C GLU A 73 13.63 -9.60 -3.54
N SER A 74 14.02 -8.39 -3.15
CA SER A 74 14.34 -7.32 -4.11
C SER A 74 15.36 -6.32 -3.57
N SER A 75 16.07 -5.66 -4.50
CA SER A 75 16.93 -4.53 -4.22
C SER A 75 16.89 -3.52 -5.37
N SER A 76 17.52 -2.35 -5.18
CA SER A 76 17.71 -1.38 -6.25
C SER A 76 18.93 -1.72 -7.10
N SER A 77 18.81 -1.49 -8.41
CA SER A 77 19.97 -1.51 -9.32
C SER A 77 20.77 -0.22 -9.28
N GLU A 78 20.28 0.81 -8.58
CA GLU A 78 20.89 2.14 -8.53
C GLU A 78 21.40 2.46 -7.13
N THR A 79 22.48 3.24 -7.07
CA THR A 79 23.16 3.61 -5.82
C THR A 79 22.98 5.09 -5.43
N ASN A 80 22.10 5.82 -6.13
CA ASN A 80 21.87 7.23 -5.82
C ASN A 80 20.99 7.41 -4.56
N SER A 81 20.92 8.63 -4.04
CA SER A 81 20.22 8.97 -2.79
C SER A 81 18.73 8.63 -2.77
N LYS A 82 18.10 8.40 -3.91
CA LYS A 82 16.70 7.97 -3.99
C LYS A 82 16.47 6.56 -3.40
N TYR A 83 17.53 5.76 -3.34
CA TYR A 83 17.47 4.36 -2.92
C TYR A 83 18.16 4.10 -1.59
N ASN A 84 18.44 5.16 -0.81
CA ASN A 84 19.06 5.03 0.51
C ASN A 84 18.25 4.16 1.47
N VAL A 85 16.91 4.09 1.29
CA VAL A 85 16.05 3.23 2.11
C VAL A 85 16.38 1.75 1.92
N SER A 86 16.69 1.31 0.70
CA SER A 86 17.10 -0.07 0.42
C SER A 86 18.43 -0.43 1.07
N ASN A 87 19.31 0.55 1.27
CA ASN A 87 20.61 0.39 1.91
C ASN A 87 20.56 0.65 3.42
N TYR A 88 19.39 1.00 3.97
CA TYR A 88 19.20 1.41 5.37
C TYR A 88 20.06 2.62 5.77
N ASP A 89 20.41 3.47 4.78
CA ASP A 89 21.20 4.69 4.92
C ASP A 89 20.35 5.91 4.57
N TYR A 90 19.46 6.29 5.47
CA TYR A 90 18.54 7.41 5.30
C TYR A 90 18.43 8.25 6.57
N THR A 91 17.98 9.49 6.40
CA THR A 91 17.76 10.44 7.49
C THR A 91 16.33 10.97 7.45
N SER A 92 15.91 11.61 8.54
CA SER A 92 14.60 12.28 8.62
C SER A 92 14.39 13.39 7.58
N THR A 93 15.45 13.84 6.91
CA THR A 93 15.41 14.86 5.85
C THR A 93 15.30 14.28 4.45
N SER A 94 15.25 12.97 4.29
CA SER A 94 15.11 12.32 2.99
C SER A 94 13.78 12.71 2.33
N SER A 95 13.85 13.30 1.14
CA SER A 95 12.68 13.83 0.40
C SER A 95 11.62 12.75 0.14
N MET A 96 12.04 11.53 -0.10
CA MET A 96 11.21 10.35 -0.32
C MET A 96 10.30 10.06 0.89
N LEU A 97 10.88 10.11 2.10
CA LEU A 97 10.13 9.93 3.34
C LEU A 97 9.13 11.07 3.55
N ASN A 98 9.54 12.31 3.32
CA ASN A 98 8.68 13.48 3.46
C ASN A 98 7.49 13.45 2.48
N SER A 99 7.72 13.06 1.24
CA SER A 99 6.68 12.92 0.22
C SER A 99 5.61 11.91 0.64
N THR A 100 6.01 10.72 1.08
CA THR A 100 5.10 9.68 1.55
C THR A 100 4.31 10.14 2.78
N PHE A 101 4.99 10.74 3.77
CA PHE A 101 4.36 11.26 4.98
C PHE A 101 3.28 12.29 4.66
N SER A 102 3.61 13.28 3.84
CA SER A 102 2.68 14.34 3.43
C SER A 102 1.49 13.80 2.63
N SER A 103 1.73 12.82 1.76
CA SER A 103 0.67 12.20 0.96
C SER A 103 -0.35 11.46 1.83
N MET A 104 0.11 10.70 2.82
CA MET A 104 -0.79 10.01 3.74
C MET A 104 -1.62 10.99 4.57
N TYR A 105 -1.02 12.07 5.11
CA TYR A 105 -1.79 13.08 5.85
C TYR A 105 -2.78 13.84 4.97
N LYS A 106 -2.48 14.01 3.67
CA LYS A 106 -3.44 14.56 2.72
C LYS A 106 -4.66 13.65 2.56
N ALA A 107 -4.47 12.33 2.45
CA ALA A 107 -5.59 11.37 2.41
C ALA A 107 -6.41 11.40 3.70
N ILE A 108 -5.75 11.51 4.87
CA ILE A 108 -6.40 11.62 6.17
C ILE A 108 -7.26 12.88 6.25
N GLU A 109 -6.75 14.03 5.79
CA GLU A 109 -7.51 15.27 5.80
C GLU A 109 -8.76 15.18 4.93
N TYR A 110 -8.64 14.70 3.69
CA TYR A 110 -9.83 14.47 2.83
C TYR A 110 -10.84 13.55 3.53
N SER A 111 -10.37 12.47 4.14
CA SER A 111 -11.22 11.53 4.86
C SER A 111 -11.91 12.18 6.07
N ASN A 112 -11.18 12.94 6.88
CA ASN A 112 -11.75 13.63 8.05
C ASN A 112 -12.85 14.61 7.65
N VAL A 113 -12.63 15.37 6.57
CA VAL A 113 -13.65 16.28 6.02
C VAL A 113 -14.89 15.51 5.56
N CYS A 114 -14.72 14.37 4.88
CA CYS A 114 -15.84 13.54 4.43
C CYS A 114 -16.58 12.89 5.60
N ILE A 115 -15.86 12.30 6.56
CA ILE A 115 -16.45 11.63 7.74
C ILE A 115 -17.27 12.60 8.57
N LYS A 116 -16.84 13.85 8.69
CA LYS A 116 -17.59 14.88 9.39
C LYS A 116 -18.86 15.28 8.66
N ASN A 117 -18.78 15.52 7.34
CA ASN A 117 -19.87 16.22 6.61
C ASN A 117 -20.88 15.26 5.99
N LEU A 118 -20.48 14.05 5.54
CA LEU A 118 -21.41 13.09 4.93
C LEU A 118 -22.65 12.76 5.80
N PRO A 119 -22.51 12.51 7.12
CA PRO A 119 -23.67 12.25 7.98
C PRO A 119 -24.64 13.42 8.10
N LEU A 120 -24.17 14.65 7.87
CA LEU A 120 -24.97 15.88 7.97
C LEU A 120 -25.75 16.18 6.70
N MET A 121 -25.46 15.50 5.59
CA MET A 121 -26.13 15.71 4.32
C MET A 121 -27.59 15.27 4.39
N ASN A 122 -28.50 16.18 4.03
CA ASN A 122 -29.88 15.84 3.83
C ASN A 122 -30.10 15.29 2.42
N VAL A 123 -30.21 13.96 2.31
CA VAL A 123 -30.38 13.23 1.05
C VAL A 123 -31.72 12.52 0.99
N ALA A 124 -32.25 12.28 -0.22
CA ALA A 124 -33.46 11.49 -0.42
C ALA A 124 -33.30 10.07 0.14
N GLU A 125 -34.39 9.41 0.53
CA GLU A 125 -34.36 8.05 1.12
C GLU A 125 -33.60 7.06 0.24
N GLY A 126 -33.81 7.09 -1.09
CA GLY A 126 -33.11 6.21 -2.05
C GLY A 126 -31.62 6.48 -2.20
N GLU A 127 -31.11 7.61 -1.72
CA GLU A 127 -29.71 8.02 -1.80
C GLU A 127 -28.92 7.73 -0.52
N LYS A 128 -29.60 7.41 0.58
CA LYS A 128 -28.95 7.14 1.87
C LYS A 128 -27.89 6.05 1.77
N LYS A 129 -28.20 4.96 1.08
CA LYS A 129 -27.24 3.85 0.89
C LYS A 129 -25.98 4.32 0.18
N LYS A 130 -26.08 5.20 -0.82
CA LYS A 130 -24.90 5.78 -1.51
C LYS A 130 -24.12 6.71 -0.58
N ARG A 131 -24.78 7.58 0.19
CA ARG A 131 -24.14 8.43 1.20
C ARG A 131 -23.37 7.60 2.22
N ASP A 132 -23.99 6.56 2.74
CA ASP A 132 -23.41 5.68 3.75
C ASP A 132 -22.21 4.90 3.18
N ALA A 133 -22.30 4.44 1.93
CA ALA A 133 -21.16 3.81 1.24
C ALA A 133 -19.97 4.78 1.09
N LEU A 134 -20.22 6.04 0.75
CA LEU A 134 -19.16 7.07 0.68
C LEU A 134 -18.52 7.34 2.05
N LEU A 135 -19.32 7.32 3.13
CA LEU A 135 -18.80 7.40 4.49
C LEU A 135 -17.92 6.20 4.82
N GLY A 136 -18.35 5.00 4.46
CA GLY A 136 -17.56 3.77 4.62
C GLY A 136 -16.23 3.82 3.85
N GLU A 137 -16.23 4.35 2.63
CA GLU A 137 -14.98 4.57 1.88
C GLU A 137 -14.04 5.54 2.59
N ALA A 138 -14.57 6.68 3.08
CA ALA A 138 -13.75 7.67 3.78
C ALA A 138 -13.10 7.09 5.07
N LEU A 139 -13.84 6.28 5.83
CA LEU A 139 -13.32 5.57 7.00
C LEU A 139 -12.21 4.58 6.60
N ALA A 140 -12.44 3.77 5.57
CA ALA A 140 -11.47 2.79 5.08
C ALA A 140 -10.19 3.47 4.54
N ILE A 141 -10.32 4.59 3.83
CA ILE A 141 -9.19 5.40 3.34
C ILE A 141 -8.36 5.93 4.52
N ARG A 142 -9.01 6.50 5.54
CA ARG A 142 -8.31 7.01 6.74
C ARG A 142 -7.53 5.93 7.44
N ALA A 143 -8.15 4.78 7.68
CA ALA A 143 -7.48 3.64 8.30
C ALA A 143 -6.30 3.14 7.47
N TYR A 144 -6.44 3.04 6.15
CA TYR A 144 -5.36 2.62 5.26
C TYR A 144 -4.20 3.62 5.26
N ALA A 145 -4.49 4.93 5.27
CA ALA A 145 -3.46 5.96 5.32
C ALA A 145 -2.69 5.94 6.66
N TYR A 146 -3.37 5.82 7.79
CA TYR A 146 -2.71 5.65 9.10
C TYR A 146 -1.93 4.34 9.19
N TRP A 147 -2.45 3.23 8.64
CA TRP A 147 -1.69 1.98 8.57
C TRP A 147 -0.36 2.17 7.84
N ASN A 148 -0.34 2.88 6.71
CA ASN A 148 0.90 3.20 6.00
C ASN A 148 1.82 4.09 6.84
N LEU A 149 1.30 5.12 7.52
CA LEU A 149 2.10 5.96 8.40
C LEU A 149 2.76 5.15 9.50
N VAL A 150 1.99 4.34 10.24
CA VAL A 150 2.52 3.61 11.39
C VAL A 150 3.55 2.56 11.00
N ARG A 151 3.33 1.81 9.92
CA ARG A 151 4.30 0.77 9.52
C ARG A 151 5.64 1.32 9.06
N PHE A 152 5.71 2.61 8.66
CA PHE A 152 6.95 3.27 8.25
C PHE A 152 7.56 4.16 9.31
N TYR A 153 6.73 4.97 9.98
CA TYR A 153 7.20 6.03 10.86
C TYR A 153 6.96 5.71 12.33
N GLY A 154 6.24 4.64 12.63
CA GLY A 154 5.91 4.24 13.99
C GLY A 154 4.88 5.15 14.65
N ASP A 155 5.22 5.71 15.80
CA ASP A 155 4.33 6.63 16.51
C ASP A 155 4.32 7.98 15.79
N VAL A 156 3.15 8.41 15.37
CA VAL A 156 2.94 9.63 14.58
C VAL A 156 1.84 10.49 15.19
N PRO A 157 1.73 11.77 14.83
CA PRO A 157 0.55 12.57 15.18
C PRO A 157 -0.74 11.93 14.67
N TYR A 158 -1.77 11.92 15.51
CA TYR A 158 -3.08 11.38 15.17
C TYR A 158 -4.16 12.46 15.26
N SER A 159 -5.03 12.53 14.24
CA SER A 159 -6.22 13.37 14.26
C SER A 159 -7.35 12.67 13.50
N ASN A 160 -8.54 12.67 14.10
CA ASN A 160 -9.78 12.17 13.50
C ASN A 160 -10.78 13.29 13.16
N ILE A 161 -10.32 14.54 13.22
CA ILE A 161 -11.09 15.74 12.87
C ILE A 161 -10.36 16.52 11.77
N PRO A 162 -11.08 17.33 10.95
CA PRO A 162 -10.48 18.20 9.95
C PRO A 162 -9.48 19.19 10.57
N THR A 163 -8.44 19.54 9.82
CA THR A 163 -7.41 20.49 10.26
C THR A 163 -7.97 21.88 10.59
N SER A 164 -9.07 22.27 9.94
CA SER A 164 -9.79 23.53 10.23
C SER A 164 -10.37 23.60 11.66
N GLU A 165 -10.49 22.48 12.34
CA GLU A 165 -11.01 22.38 13.72
C GLU A 165 -9.91 22.20 14.76
N LEU A 166 -8.68 22.08 14.34
CA LEU A 166 -7.55 21.94 15.25
C LEU A 166 -7.25 23.26 15.95
N ASN A 167 -7.11 23.23 17.26
CA ASN A 167 -6.69 24.38 18.06
C ASN A 167 -5.21 24.74 17.85
N SER A 168 -4.41 23.79 17.36
CA SER A 168 -2.98 23.95 17.06
C SER A 168 -2.56 23.00 15.97
N TYR A 169 -1.69 23.45 15.08
CA TYR A 169 -1.04 22.59 14.08
C TYR A 169 0.17 21.83 14.64
N SER A 170 0.58 22.11 15.87
CA SER A 170 1.62 21.36 16.57
C SER A 170 0.99 20.22 17.35
N SER A 171 1.22 19.00 16.91
CA SER A 171 0.68 17.79 17.54
C SER A 171 1.80 16.87 18.00
N SER A 172 1.66 16.33 19.21
CA SER A 172 2.54 15.28 19.72
C SER A 172 2.31 13.95 18.98
N ARG A 173 3.30 13.09 18.99
CA ARG A 173 3.13 11.71 18.54
C ARG A 173 2.18 10.96 19.48
N VAL A 174 1.34 10.14 18.88
CA VAL A 174 0.41 9.22 19.58
C VAL A 174 0.97 7.80 19.44
N SER A 175 0.74 6.98 20.46
CA SER A 175 1.16 5.58 20.43
C SER A 175 0.60 4.85 19.21
N ARG A 176 1.46 4.10 18.54
CA ARG A 176 1.04 3.23 17.42
C ARG A 176 -0.07 2.26 17.80
N ASP A 177 -0.11 1.81 19.05
CA ASP A 177 -1.15 0.89 19.51
C ASP A 177 -2.53 1.56 19.52
N GLU A 178 -2.61 2.81 19.95
CA GLU A 178 -3.83 3.61 19.89
C GLU A 178 -4.23 3.89 18.42
N ILE A 179 -3.26 4.22 17.57
CA ILE A 179 -3.53 4.44 16.14
C ILE A 179 -4.02 3.15 15.48
N TRP A 180 -3.39 1.99 15.78
CA TRP A 180 -3.84 0.70 15.28
C TRP A 180 -5.28 0.38 15.71
N ASP A 181 -5.62 0.61 16.97
CA ASP A 181 -6.95 0.35 17.50
C ASP A 181 -8.00 1.26 16.83
N ASN A 182 -7.67 2.53 16.56
CA ASN A 182 -8.51 3.42 15.77
C ASN A 182 -8.66 2.97 14.30
N CYS A 183 -7.60 2.46 13.67
CA CYS A 183 -7.69 1.90 12.31
C CYS A 183 -8.60 0.68 12.27
N VAL A 184 -8.50 -0.22 13.25
CA VAL A 184 -9.39 -1.38 13.38
C VAL A 184 -10.85 -0.93 13.51
N LYS A 185 -11.11 0.05 14.39
CA LYS A 185 -12.46 0.61 14.56
C LYS A 185 -12.99 1.24 13.28
N ASP A 186 -12.22 2.09 12.61
CA ASP A 186 -12.62 2.72 11.35
C ASP A 186 -13.00 1.68 10.29
N LEU A 187 -12.22 0.59 10.19
CA LEU A 187 -12.50 -0.48 9.23
C LEU A 187 -13.74 -1.30 9.62
N GLN A 188 -13.96 -1.55 10.89
CA GLN A 188 -15.19 -2.20 11.37
C GLN A 188 -16.42 -1.33 11.06
N ASP A 189 -16.36 -0.03 11.36
CA ASP A 189 -17.43 0.91 11.04
C ASP A 189 -17.66 1.02 9.51
N ALA A 190 -16.57 1.01 8.72
CA ALA A 190 -16.63 1.02 7.26
C ALA A 190 -17.33 -0.21 6.67
N ILE A 191 -17.05 -1.39 7.22
CA ILE A 191 -17.63 -2.67 6.79
C ILE A 191 -19.17 -2.67 6.94
N GLU A 192 -19.69 -2.04 7.97
CA GLU A 192 -21.15 -1.93 8.16
C GLU A 192 -21.80 -1.06 7.07
N LEU A 193 -21.08 -0.10 6.52
CA LEU A 193 -21.60 0.89 5.58
C LEU A 193 -21.32 0.53 4.10
N LEU A 194 -20.22 -0.18 3.84
CA LEU A 194 -19.79 -0.49 2.48
C LEU A 194 -20.64 -1.61 1.85
N PRO A 195 -20.94 -1.52 0.56
CA PRO A 195 -21.59 -2.59 -0.18
C PRO A 195 -20.61 -3.73 -0.49
N TRP A 196 -21.11 -4.95 -0.63
CA TRP A 196 -20.41 -6.02 -1.30
C TRP A 196 -20.23 -5.68 -2.79
N LYS A 197 -19.18 -6.21 -3.42
CA LYS A 197 -18.95 -6.02 -4.87
C LYS A 197 -20.15 -6.49 -5.72
N SER A 198 -20.78 -7.60 -5.32
CA SER A 198 -21.96 -8.17 -5.98
C SER A 198 -23.19 -7.25 -5.96
N GLU A 199 -23.23 -6.27 -5.06
CA GLU A 199 -24.34 -5.30 -5.02
C GLU A 199 -24.26 -4.24 -6.13
N GLY A 200 -23.15 -4.18 -6.88
CA GLY A 200 -23.00 -3.38 -8.10
C GLY A 200 -22.89 -1.87 -7.91
N MET A 201 -22.79 -1.37 -6.66
CA MET A 201 -22.61 0.07 -6.41
C MET A 201 -21.22 0.58 -6.77
N VAL A 202 -20.21 -0.28 -6.67
CA VAL A 202 -18.81 -0.01 -7.04
C VAL A 202 -18.39 -1.07 -8.05
N SER A 203 -18.06 -0.64 -9.26
CA SER A 203 -17.75 -1.52 -10.39
C SER A 203 -16.26 -1.85 -10.54
N THR A 204 -15.40 -1.14 -9.83
CA THR A 204 -13.94 -1.23 -9.99
C THR A 204 -13.26 -1.59 -8.66
N PRO A 205 -12.20 -2.42 -8.68
CA PRO A 205 -11.38 -2.67 -7.50
C PRO A 205 -10.49 -1.48 -7.11
N GLU A 206 -10.56 -0.36 -7.81
CA GLU A 206 -9.84 0.87 -7.46
C GLU A 206 -10.52 1.67 -6.34
N ARG A 207 -11.69 1.22 -5.87
CA ARG A 207 -12.41 1.80 -4.74
C ARG A 207 -12.70 0.74 -3.68
N PHE A 208 -12.83 1.17 -2.43
CA PHE A 208 -13.18 0.27 -1.33
C PHE A 208 -14.58 -0.30 -1.50
N THR A 209 -14.67 -1.60 -1.27
CA THR A 209 -15.91 -2.37 -1.12
C THR A 209 -15.84 -3.14 0.20
N LYS A 210 -16.92 -3.75 0.65
CA LYS A 210 -16.96 -4.50 1.90
C LYS A 210 -15.88 -5.60 1.96
N ASN A 211 -15.69 -6.34 0.88
CA ASN A 211 -14.67 -7.40 0.82
C ASN A 211 -13.23 -6.84 0.90
N SER A 212 -12.92 -5.72 0.23
CA SER A 212 -11.59 -5.12 0.37
C SER A 212 -11.37 -4.50 1.76
N ALA A 213 -12.41 -3.92 2.38
CA ALA A 213 -12.34 -3.42 3.75
C ALA A 213 -12.08 -4.53 4.77
N TYR A 214 -12.74 -5.69 4.64
CA TYR A 214 -12.43 -6.88 5.45
C TYR A 214 -10.98 -7.33 5.28
N GLY A 215 -10.46 -7.39 4.05
CA GLY A 215 -9.08 -7.80 3.81
C GLY A 215 -8.05 -6.81 4.38
N ILE A 216 -8.32 -5.51 4.32
CA ILE A 216 -7.48 -4.49 4.97
C ILE A 216 -7.62 -4.56 6.49
N LEU A 217 -8.81 -4.84 7.04
CA LEU A 217 -9.00 -5.07 8.47
C LEU A 217 -8.15 -6.24 8.97
N ALA A 218 -8.17 -7.37 8.27
CA ALA A 218 -7.34 -8.52 8.60
C ALA A 218 -5.84 -8.16 8.62
N ARG A 219 -5.39 -7.43 7.60
CA ARG A 219 -3.99 -6.99 7.49
C ARG A 219 -3.61 -6.05 8.63
N VAL A 220 -4.42 -5.01 8.91
CA VAL A 220 -4.20 -4.06 10.00
C VAL A 220 -4.14 -4.79 11.35
N ALA A 221 -5.05 -5.72 11.59
CA ALA A 221 -5.09 -6.50 12.84
C ALA A 221 -3.82 -7.35 13.02
N LEU A 222 -3.32 -8.03 11.97
CA LEU A 222 -2.06 -8.77 12.03
C LEU A 222 -0.85 -7.88 12.30
N TYR A 223 -0.83 -6.65 11.74
CA TYR A 223 0.24 -5.68 12.03
C TYR A 223 0.16 -5.15 13.45
N ALA A 224 -1.04 -4.86 13.95
CA ALA A 224 -1.28 -4.39 15.30
C ALA A 224 -0.93 -5.43 16.38
N ALA A 225 -1.09 -6.72 16.07
CA ALA A 225 -0.68 -7.84 16.91
C ALA A 225 0.83 -8.13 16.83
N GLY A 226 1.50 -7.68 15.77
CA GLY A 226 2.87 -8.01 15.45
C GLY A 226 3.93 -7.20 16.22
N TYR A 227 5.18 -7.53 15.92
CA TYR A 227 6.35 -6.82 16.42
C TYR A 227 6.55 -5.46 15.75
N SER A 228 7.11 -4.53 16.48
CA SER A 228 7.56 -3.24 15.96
C SER A 228 8.68 -2.67 16.80
N LEU A 229 9.41 -1.69 16.27
CA LEU A 229 10.39 -0.94 17.04
C LEU A 229 9.64 0.00 17.99
N ARG A 230 9.77 -0.18 19.31
CA ARG A 230 9.07 0.54 20.36
C ARG A 230 10.03 1.30 21.24
N TRP A 231 9.58 2.42 21.76
CA TRP A 231 10.28 3.22 22.77
C TRP A 231 9.27 3.91 23.70
N ASP A 232 9.76 4.46 24.79
CA ASP A 232 8.93 5.26 25.70
C ASP A 232 8.72 6.67 25.12
N LEU A 233 7.48 6.98 24.73
CA LEU A 233 7.09 8.30 24.22
C LEU A 233 7.18 9.42 25.26
N ASN A 234 7.20 9.08 26.56
CA ASN A 234 7.30 10.04 27.65
C ASN A 234 8.75 10.47 27.94
N THR A 235 9.73 9.74 27.37
CA THR A 235 11.14 10.06 27.55
C THR A 235 11.58 11.12 26.53
N VAL A 236 11.89 12.31 27.01
CA VAL A 236 12.38 13.44 26.18
C VAL A 236 13.64 14.03 26.84
N PRO A 237 14.75 14.12 26.12
CA PRO A 237 15.00 13.68 24.74
C PRO A 237 14.93 12.15 24.59
N TYR A 238 14.82 11.69 23.33
CA TYR A 238 14.83 10.27 23.00
C TYR A 238 15.99 9.52 23.67
N ASP A 239 15.66 8.43 24.36
CA ASP A 239 16.63 7.54 24.98
C ASP A 239 16.69 6.20 24.24
N ALA A 240 17.83 5.94 23.61
CA ALA A 240 18.08 4.69 22.90
C ALA A 240 17.98 3.45 23.82
N ALA A 241 18.18 3.59 25.13
CA ALA A 241 18.04 2.50 26.07
C ALA A 241 16.60 1.99 26.25
N THR A 242 15.60 2.80 25.87
CA THR A 242 14.18 2.41 25.94
C THR A 242 13.72 1.68 24.68
N VAL A 243 14.56 1.63 23.62
CA VAL A 243 14.21 1.03 22.34
C VAL A 243 14.20 -0.49 22.43
N ARG A 244 13.11 -1.09 21.99
CA ARG A 244 12.99 -2.56 21.89
C ARG A 244 12.19 -2.97 20.66
N ILE A 245 12.51 -4.14 20.11
CA ILE A 245 11.65 -4.81 19.13
C ILE A 245 10.71 -5.71 19.94
N ALA A 246 9.42 -5.39 19.95
CA ALA A 246 8.42 -6.11 20.75
C ALA A 246 7.02 -5.99 20.14
N GLN A 247 6.15 -6.89 20.54
CA GLN A 247 4.71 -6.73 20.40
C GLN A 247 4.17 -5.70 21.40
N ARG A 248 2.92 -5.32 21.30
CA ARG A 248 2.22 -4.55 22.33
C ARG A 248 2.17 -5.32 23.66
N ASP A 249 2.09 -4.60 24.77
CA ASP A 249 2.14 -5.24 26.09
C ASP A 249 0.84 -5.99 26.44
N ASP A 250 -0.30 -5.55 25.88
CA ASP A 250 -1.62 -6.18 26.10
C ASP A 250 -1.78 -7.49 25.32
N GLN A 251 -1.51 -8.60 25.97
CA GLN A 251 -1.61 -9.95 25.39
C GLN A 251 -3.06 -10.35 25.05
N ASN A 252 -4.05 -9.83 25.78
CA ASN A 252 -5.45 -10.10 25.48
C ASN A 252 -5.84 -9.39 24.16
N ARG A 253 -5.38 -8.16 23.99
CA ARG A 253 -5.61 -7.42 22.74
C ARG A 253 -4.90 -8.06 21.57
N ILE A 254 -3.71 -8.62 21.73
CA ILE A 254 -3.02 -9.40 20.69
C ILE A 254 -3.89 -10.56 20.23
N LYS A 255 -4.40 -11.35 21.17
CA LYS A 255 -5.28 -12.49 20.85
C LYS A 255 -6.56 -12.06 20.15
N GLU A 256 -7.18 -10.98 20.61
CA GLU A 256 -8.36 -10.39 19.99
C GLU A 256 -8.08 -9.92 18.55
N LEU A 257 -6.92 -9.29 18.31
CA LEU A 257 -6.50 -8.86 16.97
C LEU A 257 -6.30 -10.03 16.01
N TYR A 258 -5.73 -11.15 16.46
CA TYR A 258 -5.66 -12.36 15.65
C TYR A 258 -7.06 -12.93 15.35
N GLN A 259 -7.99 -12.87 16.33
CA GLN A 259 -9.37 -13.27 16.09
C GLN A 259 -10.06 -12.38 15.06
N ILE A 260 -9.91 -11.05 15.17
CA ILE A 260 -10.43 -10.08 14.19
C ILE A 260 -9.88 -10.40 12.78
N ALA A 261 -8.59 -10.70 12.68
CA ALA A 261 -7.98 -11.05 11.41
C ALA A 261 -8.55 -12.34 10.81
N ALA A 262 -8.72 -13.39 11.64
CA ALA A 262 -9.30 -14.66 11.21
C ALA A 262 -10.75 -14.49 10.75
N ASP A 263 -11.57 -13.80 11.54
CA ASP A 263 -12.98 -13.58 11.25
C ASP A 263 -13.16 -12.75 9.96
N ALA A 264 -12.37 -11.69 9.80
CA ALA A 264 -12.41 -10.86 8.61
C ALA A 264 -12.05 -11.64 7.33
N CYS A 265 -11.01 -12.47 7.38
CA CYS A 265 -10.67 -13.36 6.27
C CYS A 265 -11.77 -14.39 5.99
N TYR A 266 -12.33 -14.98 7.05
CA TYR A 266 -13.40 -15.96 6.93
C TYR A 266 -14.65 -15.39 6.24
N GLU A 267 -15.07 -14.17 6.57
CA GLU A 267 -16.21 -13.52 5.91
C GLU A 267 -16.00 -13.36 4.40
N ILE A 268 -14.78 -13.02 3.96
CA ILE A 268 -14.43 -12.96 2.53
C ILE A 268 -14.52 -14.35 1.89
N ILE A 269 -13.94 -15.36 2.53
CA ILE A 269 -13.92 -16.75 2.01
C ILE A 269 -15.33 -17.29 1.90
N LYS A 270 -16.16 -17.06 2.90
CA LYS A 270 -17.55 -17.48 2.98
C LYS A 270 -18.43 -16.83 1.90
N GLN A 271 -18.17 -15.58 1.57
CA GLN A 271 -18.94 -14.83 0.57
C GLN A 271 -18.74 -15.32 -0.86
N LYS A 272 -17.58 -15.93 -1.17
CA LYS A 272 -17.26 -16.53 -2.48
C LYS A 272 -17.32 -15.58 -3.68
N GLU A 273 -17.17 -14.27 -3.45
CA GLU A 273 -17.05 -13.28 -4.54
C GLU A 273 -15.65 -13.25 -5.15
N ASN A 274 -14.66 -13.67 -4.38
CA ASN A 274 -13.26 -13.70 -4.78
C ASN A 274 -12.76 -15.15 -4.89
N ASP A 275 -11.82 -15.37 -5.79
CA ASP A 275 -11.13 -16.65 -5.94
C ASP A 275 -9.78 -16.45 -6.63
N LEU A 276 -8.90 -17.45 -6.55
CA LEU A 276 -7.64 -17.45 -7.29
C LEU A 276 -7.89 -17.65 -8.79
N LEU A 277 -7.14 -16.94 -9.62
CA LEU A 277 -7.02 -17.27 -11.05
C LEU A 277 -6.16 -18.51 -11.23
N ASP A 278 -6.43 -19.32 -12.24
CA ASP A 278 -5.63 -20.50 -12.54
C ASP A 278 -4.23 -20.14 -13.02
N SER A 279 -4.11 -19.03 -13.77
CA SER A 279 -2.86 -18.47 -14.23
C SER A 279 -2.37 -17.36 -13.30
N TYR A 280 -1.19 -17.56 -12.72
CA TYR A 280 -0.54 -16.49 -11.94
C TYR A 280 -0.12 -15.30 -12.80
N GLU A 281 0.28 -15.54 -14.05
CA GLU A 281 0.64 -14.47 -14.98
C GLU A 281 -0.55 -13.57 -15.31
N GLU A 282 -1.73 -14.15 -15.46
CA GLU A 282 -2.95 -13.43 -15.82
C GLU A 282 -3.30 -12.35 -14.78
N VAL A 283 -3.08 -12.61 -13.48
CA VAL A 283 -3.28 -11.62 -12.41
C VAL A 283 -2.58 -10.29 -12.71
N PHE A 284 -1.32 -10.37 -13.13
CA PHE A 284 -0.49 -9.17 -13.38
C PHE A 284 -0.65 -8.63 -14.81
N ARG A 285 -1.02 -9.49 -15.74
CA ARG A 285 -1.38 -9.05 -17.09
C ARG A 285 -2.64 -8.20 -17.06
N ASP A 286 -3.64 -8.57 -16.27
CA ASP A 286 -4.88 -7.81 -16.09
C ASP A 286 -4.61 -6.42 -15.50
N LEU A 287 -3.69 -6.28 -14.54
CA LEU A 287 -3.26 -4.98 -14.02
C LEU A 287 -2.67 -4.08 -15.11
N ALA A 288 -1.94 -4.66 -16.07
CA ALA A 288 -1.32 -3.92 -17.17
C ALA A 288 -2.33 -3.60 -18.30
N THR A 289 -3.36 -4.41 -18.47
CA THR A 289 -4.43 -4.21 -19.46
C THR A 289 -5.66 -3.52 -18.90
N LYS A 290 -5.69 -3.30 -17.57
CA LYS A 290 -6.82 -2.74 -16.82
C LYS A 290 -8.10 -3.57 -16.97
N GLU A 291 -7.93 -4.88 -16.97
CA GLU A 291 -9.01 -5.84 -16.92
C GLU A 291 -9.17 -6.30 -15.48
N TYR A 292 -10.39 -6.19 -14.95
CA TYR A 292 -10.65 -6.54 -13.56
C TYR A 292 -11.02 -8.01 -13.45
N ASN A 293 -10.45 -8.68 -12.45
CA ASN A 293 -10.65 -10.10 -12.22
C ASN A 293 -11.17 -10.40 -10.80
N LYS A 294 -11.35 -11.69 -10.51
CA LYS A 294 -11.87 -12.13 -9.21
C LYS A 294 -10.81 -12.25 -8.12
N GLU A 295 -9.51 -12.19 -8.46
CA GLU A 295 -8.43 -12.32 -7.48
C GLU A 295 -8.00 -10.97 -6.91
N THR A 296 -7.93 -9.91 -7.71
CA THR A 296 -7.61 -8.57 -7.21
C THR A 296 -8.83 -7.94 -6.54
N MET A 297 -8.63 -7.52 -5.29
CA MET A 297 -9.68 -7.01 -4.41
C MET A 297 -9.60 -5.51 -4.18
N LEU A 298 -8.38 -4.97 -4.20
CA LEU A 298 -8.10 -3.54 -4.14
C LEU A 298 -6.87 -3.25 -4.98
N GLU A 299 -6.99 -2.26 -5.88
CA GLU A 299 -5.93 -1.82 -6.76
C GLU A 299 -5.70 -0.31 -6.61
N TYR A 300 -4.46 0.12 -6.76
CA TYR A 300 -4.18 1.51 -7.03
C TYR A 300 -4.20 1.72 -8.55
N GLY A 301 -5.21 2.44 -9.02
CA GLY A 301 -5.40 2.72 -10.44
C GLY A 301 -4.56 3.91 -10.91
N TRP A 302 -3.83 3.73 -11.99
CA TRP A 302 -3.16 4.82 -12.68
C TRP A 302 -3.94 5.23 -13.93
N TYR A 303 -4.12 6.54 -14.12
CA TYR A 303 -4.82 7.06 -15.27
C TYR A 303 -3.89 7.77 -16.24
N GLY A 304 -3.80 7.20 -17.44
CA GLY A 304 -3.29 7.84 -18.65
C GLY A 304 -1.78 8.05 -18.74
N ALA A 305 -1.30 7.98 -19.96
CA ALA A 305 0.11 8.16 -20.33
C ALA A 305 0.67 9.56 -20.02
N ASN A 306 -0.19 10.53 -19.70
CA ASN A 306 0.20 11.93 -19.50
C ASN A 306 0.48 12.29 -18.02
N SER A 307 0.31 11.37 -17.08
CA SER A 307 0.68 11.61 -15.69
C SER A 307 2.19 11.51 -15.50
N SER A 308 2.81 12.54 -14.92
CA SER A 308 4.25 12.56 -14.64
C SER A 308 4.71 11.48 -13.68
N ASP A 309 3.77 10.88 -12.93
CA ASP A 309 4.07 10.03 -11.79
C ASP A 309 3.82 8.53 -12.03
N VAL A 310 3.34 8.16 -13.23
CA VAL A 310 3.08 6.76 -13.56
C VAL A 310 4.37 6.06 -13.98
N ARG A 311 5.04 5.42 -13.02
CA ARG A 311 6.31 4.73 -13.26
C ARG A 311 6.35 3.27 -12.83
N THR A 312 5.22 2.65 -12.48
CA THR A 312 5.23 1.27 -11.99
C THR A 312 5.95 0.35 -12.96
N GLY A 313 5.58 0.31 -14.22
CA GLY A 313 6.25 -0.52 -15.23
C GLY A 313 7.65 -0.01 -15.64
N TYR A 314 7.99 1.25 -15.34
CA TYR A 314 9.33 1.79 -15.57
C TYR A 314 10.31 1.36 -14.48
N VAL A 315 9.90 1.47 -13.23
CA VAL A 315 10.75 1.20 -12.05
C VAL A 315 10.78 -0.29 -11.73
N ASN A 316 9.60 -0.90 -11.64
CA ASN A 316 9.39 -2.27 -11.17
C ASN A 316 9.18 -3.28 -12.32
N GLY A 317 9.50 -2.89 -13.53
CA GLY A 317 9.29 -3.73 -14.71
C GLY A 317 10.58 -4.33 -15.25
N ILE A 318 10.50 -4.73 -16.51
CA ILE A 318 11.65 -5.27 -17.24
C ILE A 318 12.44 -4.16 -17.93
N PRO A 319 13.75 -4.31 -18.12
CA PRO A 319 14.54 -3.35 -18.89
C PRO A 319 14.07 -3.33 -20.34
N THR A 320 13.84 -2.13 -20.86
CA THR A 320 13.61 -1.91 -22.28
C THR A 320 14.49 -0.77 -22.75
N ASN A 321 15.11 -0.95 -23.90
CA ASN A 321 16.11 -0.03 -24.39
C ASN A 321 15.51 0.95 -25.37
N GLY A 322 15.35 2.18 -24.95
CA GLY A 322 15.35 3.32 -25.82
C GLY A 322 14.03 3.94 -26.23
N SER A 323 14.09 5.25 -26.35
CA SER A 323 13.20 6.09 -27.13
C SER A 323 13.16 5.59 -28.57
N GLY A 324 11.97 5.24 -29.08
CA GLY A 324 11.76 4.73 -30.44
C GLY A 324 11.55 3.22 -30.56
N GLY A 325 11.73 2.44 -29.48
CA GLY A 325 11.38 1.03 -29.45
C GLY A 325 9.87 0.81 -29.30
N THR A 326 9.38 -0.33 -29.74
CA THR A 326 7.95 -0.71 -29.71
C THR A 326 7.30 -0.55 -28.32
N PHE A 327 8.09 -0.67 -27.25
CA PHE A 327 7.60 -0.68 -25.87
C PHE A 327 8.00 0.54 -25.04
N GLY A 328 8.67 1.54 -25.65
CA GLY A 328 9.19 2.69 -24.95
C GLY A 328 10.31 2.33 -23.97
N LYS A 329 10.68 3.25 -23.08
CA LYS A 329 11.77 3.07 -22.13
C LYS A 329 11.27 2.43 -20.82
N GLY A 330 11.91 1.35 -20.38
CA GLY A 330 11.78 0.74 -19.06
C GLY A 330 13.13 0.75 -18.34
N GLY A 331 13.16 1.25 -17.10
CA GLY A 331 14.41 1.42 -16.33
C GLY A 331 14.84 0.17 -15.56
N ALA A 332 13.90 -0.67 -15.16
CA ALA A 332 14.12 -1.80 -14.25
C ALA A 332 15.02 -1.40 -13.07
N GLN A 333 14.64 -0.31 -12.39
CA GLN A 333 15.40 0.23 -11.27
C GLN A 333 15.32 -0.66 -10.04
N MET A 334 14.22 -1.42 -9.93
CA MET A 334 14.06 -2.52 -8.99
C MET A 334 14.45 -3.82 -9.67
N ILE A 335 15.29 -4.59 -9.01
CA ILE A 335 15.72 -5.92 -9.45
C ILE A 335 15.25 -6.97 -8.45
N ALA A 336 14.89 -8.14 -8.94
CA ALA A 336 14.66 -9.30 -8.10
C ALA A 336 16.01 -9.77 -7.52
N MET A 337 16.02 -10.17 -6.24
CA MET A 337 17.21 -10.77 -5.67
C MET A 337 17.62 -12.01 -6.48
N PRO A 338 18.90 -12.16 -6.85
CA PRO A 338 19.36 -13.31 -7.66
C PRO A 338 19.01 -14.66 -7.04
N THR A 339 18.98 -14.72 -5.72
CA THR A 339 18.66 -15.92 -4.93
C THR A 339 17.19 -16.29 -4.98
N LEU A 340 16.28 -15.32 -5.17
CA LEU A 340 14.83 -15.54 -5.21
C LEU A 340 14.44 -16.53 -6.31
N TYR A 341 15.10 -16.48 -7.48
CA TYR A 341 14.84 -17.42 -8.57
C TYR A 341 15.00 -18.88 -8.13
N PHE A 342 16.00 -19.15 -7.29
CA PHE A 342 16.34 -20.50 -6.80
C PHE A 342 15.55 -20.93 -5.56
N GLU A 343 14.65 -20.10 -5.06
CA GLU A 343 13.73 -20.46 -3.99
C GLU A 343 12.43 -21.07 -4.50
N TYR A 344 12.06 -20.77 -5.76
CA TYR A 344 10.95 -21.43 -6.43
C TYR A 344 11.31 -22.86 -6.80
N ALA A 345 10.43 -23.80 -6.52
CA ALA A 345 10.60 -25.19 -6.92
C ALA A 345 10.37 -25.36 -8.44
N ASP A 346 10.88 -26.46 -8.97
CA ASP A 346 10.67 -26.78 -10.38
C ASP A 346 9.20 -27.00 -10.71
N GLY A 347 8.75 -26.31 -11.74
CA GLY A 347 7.35 -26.32 -12.16
C GLY A 347 6.44 -25.34 -11.45
N ASP A 348 6.96 -24.53 -10.51
CA ASP A 348 6.24 -23.39 -9.94
C ASP A 348 6.07 -22.29 -11.00
N GLN A 349 4.84 -22.07 -11.45
CA GLN A 349 4.55 -21.09 -12.51
C GLN A 349 4.86 -19.63 -12.08
N ARG A 350 5.00 -19.36 -10.79
CA ARG A 350 5.26 -18.02 -10.25
C ARG A 350 6.69 -17.55 -10.51
N ARG A 351 7.65 -18.48 -10.62
CA ARG A 351 9.07 -18.18 -10.80
C ARG A 351 9.33 -17.23 -11.95
N ASP A 352 8.88 -17.61 -13.14
CA ASP A 352 9.17 -16.88 -14.37
C ASP A 352 8.24 -15.66 -14.57
N VAL A 353 7.21 -15.52 -13.72
CA VAL A 353 6.39 -14.31 -13.63
C VAL A 353 7.01 -13.29 -12.69
N SER A 354 7.42 -13.71 -11.50
CA SER A 354 7.99 -12.84 -10.46
C SER A 354 9.41 -12.37 -10.80
N VAL A 355 10.22 -13.26 -11.37
CA VAL A 355 11.62 -12.98 -11.74
C VAL A 355 11.74 -12.98 -13.25
N CYS A 356 11.86 -11.79 -13.84
CA CYS A 356 11.97 -11.67 -15.30
C CYS A 356 13.42 -11.82 -15.77
N ASN A 357 13.64 -12.82 -16.58
CA ASN A 357 14.96 -13.19 -17.09
C ASN A 357 15.28 -12.60 -18.47
N TYR A 358 14.52 -11.63 -18.95
CA TYR A 358 14.78 -10.97 -20.23
C TYR A 358 14.52 -9.46 -20.19
N GLY A 359 15.11 -8.76 -21.15
CA GLY A 359 14.77 -7.39 -21.51
C GLY A 359 14.34 -7.29 -22.97
N ILE A 360 13.79 -6.16 -23.38
CA ILE A 360 13.39 -5.90 -24.74
C ILE A 360 14.13 -4.66 -25.24
N TYR A 361 14.86 -4.79 -26.34
CA TYR A 361 15.75 -3.76 -26.84
C TYR A 361 15.17 -3.03 -28.07
N THR A 362 15.91 -2.04 -28.59
CA THR A 362 15.45 -1.06 -29.57
C THR A 362 14.88 -1.67 -30.86
N ASP A 363 15.39 -2.83 -31.24
CA ASP A 363 14.92 -3.59 -32.42
C ASP A 363 13.69 -4.48 -32.12
N GLY A 364 13.12 -4.38 -30.92
CA GLY A 364 12.01 -5.21 -30.45
C GLY A 364 12.40 -6.64 -30.10
N LYS A 365 13.69 -6.97 -30.14
CA LYS A 365 14.19 -8.31 -29.80
C LYS A 365 14.29 -8.52 -28.30
N TYR A 366 13.97 -9.73 -27.90
CA TYR A 366 14.14 -10.20 -26.53
C TYR A 366 15.60 -10.61 -26.32
N GLN A 367 16.21 -10.09 -25.27
CA GLN A 367 17.55 -10.47 -24.86
C GLN A 367 17.51 -11.03 -23.44
N MET A 368 18.12 -12.19 -23.26
CA MET A 368 18.20 -12.84 -21.95
C MET A 368 19.05 -12.01 -20.99
N ASN A 369 18.55 -11.81 -19.78
CA ASN A 369 19.30 -11.18 -18.70
C ASN A 369 20.18 -12.20 -17.97
N THR A 370 21.14 -11.68 -17.22
CA THR A 370 21.87 -12.45 -16.21
C THR A 370 21.04 -12.58 -14.93
N TYR A 371 21.44 -13.50 -14.04
CA TYR A 371 20.76 -13.65 -12.75
C TYR A 371 20.81 -12.38 -11.89
N ILE A 372 21.94 -11.66 -11.92
CA ILE A 372 22.09 -10.39 -11.18
C ILE A 372 21.36 -9.20 -11.81
N GLY A 373 20.90 -9.33 -13.04
CA GLY A 373 20.16 -8.29 -13.77
C GLY A 373 18.68 -8.62 -13.98
N ALA A 374 18.17 -9.62 -13.29
CA ALA A 374 16.77 -10.02 -13.43
C ALA A 374 15.84 -8.92 -12.94
N GLY A 375 14.91 -8.49 -13.79
CA GLY A 375 13.89 -7.51 -13.44
C GLY A 375 12.75 -8.11 -12.63
N VAL A 376 11.95 -7.25 -12.01
CA VAL A 376 10.67 -7.64 -11.43
C VAL A 376 9.68 -7.91 -12.56
N GLY A 377 9.23 -9.15 -12.67
CA GLY A 377 8.44 -9.58 -13.83
C GLY A 377 6.94 -9.30 -13.76
N LYS A 378 6.41 -8.91 -12.61
CA LYS A 378 4.98 -8.68 -12.41
C LYS A 378 4.44 -7.45 -13.15
N TYR A 379 5.28 -6.47 -13.44
CA TYR A 379 4.86 -5.18 -14.00
C TYR A 379 5.49 -4.93 -15.37
N ARG A 380 5.26 -5.87 -16.29
CA ARG A 380 5.88 -5.86 -17.62
C ARG A 380 5.21 -4.86 -18.55
N ILE A 381 5.95 -3.87 -19.01
CA ILE A 381 5.43 -2.83 -19.90
C ILE A 381 4.97 -3.35 -21.28
N ASN A 382 5.48 -4.49 -21.72
CA ASN A 382 5.04 -5.11 -22.98
C ASN A 382 3.63 -5.73 -22.89
N TRP A 383 3.02 -5.76 -21.70
CA TRP A 383 1.61 -6.12 -21.54
C TRP A 383 0.66 -4.92 -21.66
N CYS A 384 1.14 -3.69 -21.54
CA CYS A 384 0.29 -2.49 -21.68
C CYS A 384 -0.27 -2.37 -23.11
N LYS A 385 -1.58 -2.10 -23.24
CA LYS A 385 -2.26 -1.96 -24.53
C LYS A 385 -1.96 -0.62 -25.21
N ASP A 386 -2.09 0.47 -24.47
CA ASP A 386 -1.97 1.84 -24.99
C ASP A 386 -0.73 2.53 -24.42
N ARG A 387 0.31 2.66 -25.23
CA ARG A 387 1.56 3.26 -24.80
C ARG A 387 2.19 4.11 -25.89
N GLY A 388 2.75 5.23 -25.48
CA GLY A 388 3.63 6.02 -26.32
C GLY A 388 5.02 5.38 -26.40
N THR A 389 5.61 5.39 -27.59
CA THR A 389 6.93 4.79 -27.85
C THR A 389 8.09 5.55 -27.18
N SER A 390 7.90 6.82 -26.86
CA SER A 390 8.92 7.69 -26.25
C SER A 390 8.73 7.91 -24.73
N ASP A 391 7.65 7.42 -24.15
CA ASP A 391 7.28 7.69 -22.75
C ASP A 391 7.88 6.65 -21.82
N SER A 392 8.51 7.13 -20.72
CA SER A 392 9.01 6.27 -19.63
C SER A 392 7.94 5.92 -18.59
N ARG A 393 6.77 6.51 -18.70
CA ARG A 393 5.63 6.30 -17.80
C ARG A 393 4.80 5.13 -18.29
N ARG A 394 4.35 4.32 -17.34
CA ARG A 394 3.55 3.12 -17.64
C ARG A 394 2.46 2.99 -16.59
N ASP A 395 1.24 3.10 -17.03
CA ASP A 395 0.04 3.09 -16.20
C ASP A 395 -0.43 1.67 -15.86
N ILE A 396 0.45 0.89 -15.31
CA ILE A 396 0.14 -0.43 -14.75
C ILE A 396 -0.44 -0.23 -13.36
N ASN A 397 -1.66 -0.74 -13.12
CA ASN A 397 -2.26 -0.72 -11.80
C ASN A 397 -1.39 -1.51 -10.80
N PHE A 398 -1.44 -1.11 -9.53
CA PHE A 398 -0.69 -1.79 -8.48
C PHE A 398 -1.65 -2.51 -7.53
N PRO A 399 -1.45 -3.82 -7.26
CA PRO A 399 -2.33 -4.57 -6.39
C PRO A 399 -2.08 -4.18 -4.92
N LEU A 400 -3.09 -3.64 -4.27
CA LEU A 400 -3.05 -3.31 -2.85
C LEU A 400 -3.53 -4.48 -1.99
N LEU A 401 -4.44 -5.29 -2.51
CA LEU A 401 -4.95 -6.49 -1.86
C LEU A 401 -5.38 -7.53 -2.90
N ARG A 402 -4.96 -8.78 -2.70
CA ARG A 402 -5.39 -9.93 -3.51
C ARG A 402 -5.96 -11.05 -2.63
N TYR A 403 -6.79 -11.90 -3.21
CA TYR A 403 -7.41 -13.03 -2.50
C TYR A 403 -6.38 -14.04 -1.97
N SER A 404 -5.25 -14.22 -2.65
CA SER A 404 -4.14 -15.05 -2.14
C SER A 404 -3.57 -14.53 -0.83
N ASP A 405 -3.47 -13.20 -0.66
CA ASP A 405 -3.06 -12.60 0.62
C ASP A 405 -4.07 -12.87 1.73
N VAL A 406 -5.38 -12.78 1.41
CA VAL A 406 -6.45 -13.14 2.36
C VAL A 406 -6.32 -14.58 2.85
N LEU A 407 -6.08 -15.55 1.95
CA LEU A 407 -5.88 -16.94 2.31
C LEU A 407 -4.66 -17.15 3.22
N LEU A 408 -3.54 -16.47 2.91
CA LEU A 408 -2.32 -16.58 3.71
C LEU A 408 -2.44 -15.84 5.06
N MET A 409 -3.16 -14.73 5.13
CA MET A 409 -3.50 -14.05 6.39
C MET A 409 -4.43 -14.91 7.26
N TYR A 410 -5.39 -15.60 6.66
CA TYR A 410 -6.26 -16.55 7.37
C TYR A 410 -5.47 -17.70 7.98
N ALA A 411 -4.61 -18.34 7.18
CA ALA A 411 -3.74 -19.40 7.66
C ALA A 411 -2.85 -18.96 8.83
N GLU A 412 -2.27 -17.75 8.74
CA GLU A 412 -1.45 -17.17 9.79
C GLU A 412 -2.26 -16.92 11.07
N ALA A 413 -3.40 -16.23 10.96
CA ALA A 413 -4.23 -15.88 12.10
C ALA A 413 -4.70 -17.13 12.87
N LEU A 414 -5.12 -18.17 12.15
CA LEU A 414 -5.51 -19.45 12.77
C LEU A 414 -4.35 -20.14 13.48
N ASN A 415 -3.16 -20.13 12.90
CA ASN A 415 -1.98 -20.71 13.54
C ASN A 415 -1.59 -19.98 14.83
N GLU A 416 -1.65 -18.64 14.83
CA GLU A 416 -1.37 -17.81 16.00
C GLU A 416 -2.41 -18.01 17.12
N LEU A 417 -3.69 -18.18 16.76
CA LEU A 417 -4.78 -18.38 17.73
C LEU A 417 -4.74 -19.75 18.40
N ASN A 418 -4.42 -20.79 17.64
CA ASN A 418 -4.54 -22.16 18.10
C ASN A 418 -3.22 -22.76 18.60
N GLY A 419 -2.07 -22.15 18.26
CA GLY A 419 -0.76 -22.71 18.54
C GLY A 419 -0.39 -23.94 17.69
N TYR A 420 -1.14 -24.18 16.62
CA TYR A 420 -0.91 -25.20 15.59
C TYR A 420 -1.75 -24.88 14.35
N ALA A 421 -1.40 -25.48 13.20
CA ALA A 421 -2.19 -25.32 11.98
C ALA A 421 -3.47 -26.17 12.05
N THR A 422 -4.62 -25.50 12.06
CA THR A 422 -5.92 -26.14 11.92
C THR A 422 -6.12 -26.65 10.49
N PRO A 423 -7.07 -27.59 10.24
CA PRO A 423 -7.39 -28.01 8.87
C PRO A 423 -7.68 -26.82 7.94
N ASP A 424 -8.45 -25.83 8.37
CA ASP A 424 -8.77 -24.63 7.58
C ASP A 424 -7.53 -23.80 7.25
N ALA A 425 -6.56 -23.72 8.18
CA ALA A 425 -5.29 -23.05 7.95
C ALA A 425 -4.45 -23.78 6.90
N VAL A 426 -4.41 -25.11 6.96
CA VAL A 426 -3.71 -25.96 5.98
C VAL A 426 -4.38 -25.82 4.61
N ASP A 427 -5.69 -25.91 4.53
CA ASP A 427 -6.46 -25.79 3.27
C ASP A 427 -6.24 -24.43 2.60
N ALA A 428 -6.20 -23.35 3.37
CA ALA A 428 -5.95 -22.02 2.85
C ALA A 428 -4.55 -21.89 2.23
N LEU A 429 -3.52 -22.40 2.89
CA LEU A 429 -2.15 -22.43 2.37
C LEU A 429 -2.03 -23.35 1.14
N GLU A 430 -2.62 -24.55 1.22
CA GLU A 430 -2.60 -25.55 0.15
C GLU A 430 -3.28 -25.02 -1.12
N LYS A 431 -4.37 -24.29 -1.00
CA LYS A 431 -5.06 -23.67 -2.13
C LYS A 431 -4.13 -22.74 -2.94
N VAL A 432 -3.33 -21.93 -2.27
CA VAL A 432 -2.33 -21.06 -2.92
C VAL A 432 -1.25 -21.91 -3.61
N ARG A 433 -0.74 -22.94 -2.97
CA ARG A 433 0.25 -23.86 -3.53
C ARG A 433 -0.27 -24.66 -4.72
N LEU A 434 -1.49 -25.15 -4.65
CA LEU A 434 -2.11 -25.86 -5.76
C LEU A 434 -2.17 -24.98 -7.02
N ARG A 435 -2.53 -23.71 -6.86
CA ARG A 435 -2.49 -22.76 -7.96
C ARG A 435 -1.06 -22.60 -8.52
N ALA A 436 -0.05 -22.48 -7.65
CA ALA A 436 1.34 -22.33 -8.07
C ALA A 436 1.82 -23.49 -8.95
N PHE A 437 1.35 -24.69 -8.72
CA PHE A 437 1.66 -25.90 -9.48
C PHE A 437 0.56 -26.32 -10.47
N LYS A 438 -0.30 -25.38 -10.91
CA LYS A 438 -1.37 -25.64 -11.89
C LYS A 438 -2.28 -26.79 -11.47
N LYS A 439 -2.58 -26.88 -10.17
CA LYS A 439 -3.42 -27.91 -9.53
C LYS A 439 -2.81 -29.34 -9.53
N ASP A 440 -1.51 -29.46 -9.79
CA ASP A 440 -0.79 -30.75 -9.66
C ASP A 440 -0.41 -31.00 -8.19
N ALA A 441 -1.26 -31.71 -7.47
CA ALA A 441 -1.05 -32.04 -6.06
C ALA A 441 0.21 -32.90 -5.81
N SER A 442 0.70 -33.63 -6.83
CA SER A 442 1.91 -34.46 -6.69
C SER A 442 3.18 -33.63 -6.46
N LYS A 443 3.13 -32.35 -6.78
CA LYS A 443 4.23 -31.39 -6.61
C LYS A 443 4.25 -30.73 -5.22
N ILE A 444 3.18 -30.90 -4.43
CA ILE A 444 3.07 -30.25 -3.14
C ILE A 444 3.62 -31.18 -2.07
N LYS A 445 4.61 -30.67 -1.33
CA LYS A 445 5.12 -31.38 -0.15
C LYS A 445 4.09 -31.36 0.97
N PRO A 446 4.02 -32.40 1.82
CA PRO A 446 3.17 -32.38 2.99
C PRO A 446 3.36 -31.13 3.83
N ILE A 447 2.26 -30.47 4.17
CA ILE A 447 2.27 -29.24 4.97
C ILE A 447 2.33 -29.64 6.45
N PRO A 448 3.33 -29.17 7.22
CA PRO A 448 3.42 -29.47 8.64
C PRO A 448 2.31 -28.77 9.42
N THR A 449 1.88 -29.36 10.54
CA THR A 449 0.84 -28.78 11.42
C THR A 449 1.39 -28.25 12.74
N GLU A 450 2.68 -28.48 13.04
CA GLU A 450 3.33 -27.89 14.22
C GLU A 450 3.45 -26.38 14.02
N TYR A 451 3.22 -25.61 15.07
CA TYR A 451 3.14 -24.14 15.05
C TYR A 451 4.28 -23.47 14.32
N THR A 452 5.52 -23.75 14.72
CA THR A 452 6.71 -23.09 14.17
C THR A 452 6.99 -23.52 12.74
N ALA A 453 6.84 -24.82 12.48
CA ALA A 453 7.06 -25.36 11.14
C ALA A 453 6.03 -24.79 10.14
N PHE A 454 4.75 -24.70 10.52
CA PHE A 454 3.71 -24.11 9.68
C PHE A 454 3.90 -22.61 9.49
N LYS A 455 4.31 -21.87 10.54
CA LYS A 455 4.64 -20.45 10.44
C LYS A 455 5.76 -20.21 9.42
N ASN A 456 6.79 -21.06 9.41
CA ASN A 456 7.87 -20.98 8.42
C ASN A 456 7.36 -21.24 6.99
N GLU A 457 6.40 -22.14 6.82
CA GLU A 457 5.75 -22.37 5.52
C GLU A 457 4.96 -21.12 5.06
N ILE A 458 4.26 -20.45 5.97
CA ILE A 458 3.56 -19.18 5.66
C ILE A 458 4.57 -18.09 5.28
N ILE A 459 5.64 -17.92 6.03
CA ILE A 459 6.69 -16.93 5.77
C ILE A 459 7.30 -17.13 4.38
N LEU A 460 7.56 -18.38 4.01
CA LEU A 460 8.07 -18.72 2.67
C LEU A 460 6.99 -18.52 1.60
N GLU A 461 5.77 -19.01 1.83
CA GLU A 461 4.69 -18.91 0.84
C GLU A 461 4.34 -17.46 0.53
N ARG A 462 4.28 -16.59 1.55
CA ARG A 462 4.07 -15.16 1.35
C ARG A 462 5.19 -14.52 0.53
N LYS A 463 6.45 -14.92 0.74
CA LYS A 463 7.58 -14.47 -0.07
C LYS A 463 7.40 -14.83 -1.54
N LEU A 464 7.07 -16.10 -1.84
CA LEU A 464 6.94 -16.60 -3.20
C LEU A 464 5.69 -16.06 -3.91
N GLU A 465 4.59 -15.93 -3.18
CA GLU A 465 3.31 -15.49 -3.73
C GLU A 465 3.23 -13.97 -3.91
N LEU A 466 3.65 -13.23 -2.89
CA LEU A 466 3.47 -11.78 -2.80
C LEU A 466 4.75 -10.98 -3.07
N SER A 467 5.78 -11.62 -3.64
CA SER A 467 7.04 -10.96 -3.96
C SER A 467 6.81 -9.68 -4.79
N ASN A 468 7.47 -8.60 -4.41
CA ASN A 468 7.39 -7.29 -5.07
C ASN A 468 6.00 -6.64 -5.09
N GLU A 469 5.14 -6.95 -4.10
CA GLU A 469 3.84 -6.30 -3.88
C GLU A 469 3.83 -5.38 -2.65
N SER A 470 4.98 -4.85 -2.27
CA SER A 470 5.16 -3.87 -1.19
C SER A 470 4.79 -4.36 0.22
N LEU A 471 4.92 -5.65 0.50
CA LEU A 471 4.57 -6.25 1.79
C LEU A 471 5.77 -6.83 2.55
N ARG A 472 6.78 -7.37 1.85
CA ARG A 472 7.83 -8.21 2.46
C ARG A 472 8.58 -7.55 3.61
N LYS A 473 9.08 -6.32 3.43
CA LYS A 473 9.84 -5.61 4.48
C LYS A 473 9.04 -5.50 5.77
N THR A 474 7.79 -5.11 5.64
CA THR A 474 6.92 -4.89 6.79
C THR A 474 6.37 -6.20 7.38
N ASP A 475 6.20 -7.25 6.58
CA ASP A 475 5.92 -8.60 7.08
C ASP A 475 7.07 -9.13 7.94
N LEU A 476 8.31 -9.04 7.46
CA LEU A 476 9.50 -9.43 8.24
C LEU A 476 9.63 -8.61 9.52
N THR A 477 9.27 -7.31 9.47
CA THR A 477 9.28 -6.44 10.65
C THR A 477 8.24 -6.87 11.68
N ARG A 478 6.97 -7.10 11.26
CA ARG A 478 5.90 -7.49 12.19
C ARG A 478 6.06 -8.90 12.78
N TRP A 479 6.85 -9.76 12.13
CA TRP A 479 7.26 -11.05 12.69
C TRP A 479 8.51 -10.95 13.57
N GLY A 480 9.18 -9.79 13.62
CA GLY A 480 10.39 -9.57 14.40
C GLY A 480 11.66 -10.22 13.83
N ILE A 481 11.67 -10.59 12.55
CA ILE A 481 12.71 -11.41 11.90
C ILE A 481 13.42 -10.71 10.74
N LEU A 482 13.22 -9.39 10.56
CA LEU A 482 13.81 -8.65 9.43
C LEU A 482 15.34 -8.78 9.39
N TYR A 483 16.01 -8.56 10.53
CA TYR A 483 17.47 -8.63 10.60
C TYR A 483 18.00 -10.02 10.24
N ASP A 484 17.42 -11.07 10.81
CA ASP A 484 17.84 -12.44 10.59
C ASP A 484 17.69 -12.87 9.12
N HIS A 485 16.57 -12.46 8.49
CA HIS A 485 16.35 -12.73 7.07
C HIS A 485 17.33 -11.97 6.16
N LEU A 486 17.68 -10.72 6.48
CA LEU A 486 18.68 -9.96 5.72
C LEU A 486 20.07 -10.57 5.86
N MET A 487 20.44 -11.04 7.07
CA MET A 487 21.73 -11.72 7.26
C MET A 487 21.78 -13.07 6.54
N ALA A 488 20.71 -13.85 6.63
CA ALA A 488 20.62 -15.11 5.88
C ALA A 488 20.68 -14.88 4.35
N GLU A 489 20.04 -13.81 3.85
CA GLU A 489 20.09 -13.47 2.43
C GLU A 489 21.50 -13.05 2.00
N LYS A 490 22.21 -12.28 2.82
CA LYS A 490 23.61 -11.93 2.60
C LYS A 490 24.50 -13.18 2.47
N ASP A 491 24.29 -14.17 3.33
CA ASP A 491 25.03 -15.43 3.28
C ASP A 491 24.71 -16.22 2.00
N LYS A 492 23.46 -16.26 1.58
CA LYS A 492 23.07 -16.87 0.28
C LYS A 492 23.73 -16.17 -0.90
N LEU A 493 23.82 -14.84 -0.89
CA LEU A 493 24.50 -14.07 -1.93
C LEU A 493 26.00 -14.39 -1.98
N TYR A 494 26.66 -14.57 -0.83
CA TYR A 494 28.05 -15.02 -0.79
C TYR A 494 28.24 -16.44 -1.35
N GLN A 495 27.34 -17.38 -0.98
CA GLN A 495 27.35 -18.73 -1.53
C GLN A 495 27.14 -18.72 -3.05
N LEU A 496 26.21 -17.91 -3.54
CA LEU A 496 25.96 -17.74 -4.97
C LEU A 496 27.19 -17.17 -5.69
N ALA A 497 27.83 -16.14 -5.14
CA ALA A 497 29.03 -15.52 -5.71
C ALA A 497 30.24 -16.48 -5.76
N ARG A 498 30.35 -17.36 -4.76
CA ARG A 498 31.41 -18.36 -4.66
C ARG A 498 31.09 -19.67 -5.36
N ARG A 499 29.87 -19.81 -5.87
CA ARG A 499 29.35 -21.06 -6.46
C ARG A 499 29.41 -22.24 -5.48
N GLU A 500 28.90 -22.04 -4.28
CA GLU A 500 28.90 -23.04 -3.20
C GLU A 500 27.51 -23.66 -3.02
N GLY A 501 27.42 -24.87 -2.48
CA GLY A 501 26.21 -25.57 -2.14
C GLY A 501 25.27 -25.72 -3.33
N LYS A 502 23.99 -25.31 -3.16
CA LYS A 502 22.99 -25.38 -4.24
C LYS A 502 23.28 -24.47 -5.44
N TYR A 503 24.27 -23.60 -5.33
CA TYR A 503 24.66 -22.67 -6.39
C TYR A 503 25.95 -23.07 -7.13
N ALA A 504 26.48 -24.28 -6.90
CA ALA A 504 27.78 -24.74 -7.44
C ALA A 504 27.87 -24.62 -8.97
N ASP A 505 26.78 -24.90 -9.67
CA ASP A 505 26.69 -24.86 -11.13
C ASP A 505 26.07 -23.54 -11.68
N VAL A 506 25.84 -22.55 -10.80
CA VAL A 506 25.22 -21.27 -11.20
C VAL A 506 26.29 -20.25 -11.55
N ASP A 507 26.23 -19.73 -12.79
CA ASP A 507 27.04 -18.58 -13.20
C ASP A 507 26.14 -17.34 -13.28
N VAL A 508 26.23 -16.45 -12.30
CA VAL A 508 25.40 -15.26 -12.18
C VAL A 508 25.56 -14.26 -13.31
N TYR A 509 26.67 -14.33 -14.04
CA TYR A 509 26.97 -13.47 -15.19
C TYR A 509 26.54 -14.08 -16.53
N ARG A 510 26.09 -15.32 -16.53
CA ARG A 510 25.51 -15.94 -17.72
C ARG A 510 24.03 -15.64 -17.81
N ALA A 511 23.56 -15.47 -19.06
CA ALA A 511 22.13 -15.40 -19.32
C ALA A 511 21.44 -16.69 -18.87
N TYR A 512 20.18 -16.56 -18.45
CA TYR A 512 19.36 -17.71 -18.08
C TYR A 512 19.31 -18.74 -19.21
N LYS A 513 19.46 -20.01 -18.88
CA LYS A 513 19.31 -21.08 -19.85
C LYS A 513 17.82 -21.46 -19.97
N GLY A 514 17.29 -21.42 -21.18
CA GLY A 514 15.99 -21.99 -21.52
C GLY A 514 14.76 -21.22 -21.08
N GLY A 515 14.85 -19.97 -20.69
CA GLY A 515 13.70 -19.10 -20.49
C GLY A 515 13.15 -18.58 -21.84
N LYS A 516 11.88 -18.79 -22.13
CA LYS A 516 11.15 -18.12 -23.22
C LYS A 516 10.41 -16.92 -22.65
#